data_701a9023414cf066693925f0c749b452
#
_entry.id   701a9023414cf066693925f0c749b452
#
_cell.length_a   1.000
_cell.length_b   1.000
_cell.length_c   1.000
_cell.angle_alpha   90.00
_cell.angle_beta   90.00
_cell.angle_gamma   90.00
#
_symmetry.space_group_name_H-M   'P 1'
#
loop_
_entity.id
_entity.type
_entity.pdbx_description
1 polymer ?
#
loop_
_entity_poly.entity_id
_entity_poly.type
_entity_poly.pdbx_seq_one_letter_code
_entity_poly.pdbx_strand_id
1 'polypeptide(L)'
;MKLAKGFKGRSNSCYGIAIRKVHKALKYQYRDRRNKKRNIRKQWIVSLSAATKEHGMNYSRFIMCLNRSNINLDRKVLADLAVNEPYSFKSVIDEVKKQSNFVELEAQKPKLQKQRGMLFAEALDNGRLRAGGPPSEEELREI
;
A
#
# COMPACT_ATOMS: atom_id res chain seq x y z
N MET A 1 -31.80 -29.09 0.12
CA MET A 1 -31.68 -28.79 1.58
C MET A 1 -30.31 -29.12 2.19
N LYS A 2 -29.57 -30.16 1.74
CA LYS A 2 -28.22 -30.47 2.32
C LYS A 2 -27.25 -29.25 2.28
N LEU A 3 -27.21 -28.48 1.20
CA LEU A 3 -26.36 -27.32 1.04
C LEU A 3 -26.82 -26.08 1.86
N ALA A 4 -28.03 -26.06 2.39
CA ALA A 4 -28.57 -25.00 3.19
C ALA A 4 -28.36 -25.20 4.70
N LYS A 5 -27.74 -26.33 5.11
CA LYS A 5 -27.41 -26.59 6.52
C LYS A 5 -26.50 -25.46 7.06
N GLY A 6 -26.84 -24.94 8.23
CA GLY A 6 -26.12 -23.84 8.86
C GLY A 6 -26.57 -22.44 8.43
N PHE A 7 -27.50 -22.31 7.48
CA PHE A 7 -28.07 -21.00 7.15
C PHE A 7 -29.00 -20.51 8.25
N LYS A 8 -29.00 -19.19 8.47
CA LYS A 8 -29.83 -18.59 9.52
C LYS A 8 -31.30 -18.48 9.15
N GLY A 9 -32.17 -18.69 10.13
CA GLY A 9 -33.60 -18.51 10.05
C GLY A 9 -34.26 -19.42 9.03
N ARG A 10 -35.32 -18.94 8.41
CA ARG A 10 -36.13 -19.70 7.42
C ARG A 10 -35.35 -20.15 6.18
N SER A 11 -34.14 -19.65 5.96
CA SER A 11 -33.27 -20.08 4.86
C SER A 11 -32.75 -21.52 5.02
N ASN A 12 -32.80 -22.07 6.23
CA ASN A 12 -32.44 -23.47 6.53
C ASN A 12 -33.63 -24.43 6.36
N SER A 13 -34.83 -23.99 6.71
CA SER A 13 -36.03 -24.86 6.79
C SER A 13 -36.96 -24.73 5.59
N CYS A 14 -37.18 -23.55 5.03
CA CYS A 14 -38.12 -23.34 3.92
C CYS A 14 -37.41 -23.50 2.56
N TYR A 15 -37.83 -24.50 1.77
CA TYR A 15 -37.22 -24.84 0.47
C TYR A 15 -37.13 -23.64 -0.51
N GLY A 16 -38.25 -22.90 -0.69
CA GLY A 16 -38.29 -21.80 -1.66
C GLY A 16 -37.34 -20.62 -1.30
N ILE A 17 -37.03 -20.45 -0.01
CA ILE A 17 -36.06 -19.45 0.45
C ILE A 17 -34.65 -20.04 0.37
N ALA A 18 -34.49 -21.30 0.78
CA ALA A 18 -33.22 -22.01 0.79
C ALA A 18 -32.58 -22.07 -0.61
N ILE A 19 -33.35 -22.43 -1.66
CA ILE A 19 -32.83 -22.57 -3.03
C ILE A 19 -32.26 -21.26 -3.56
N ARG A 20 -32.95 -20.14 -3.32
CA ARG A 20 -32.45 -18.81 -3.73
C ARG A 20 -31.17 -18.43 -3.01
N LYS A 21 -31.04 -18.74 -1.73
CA LYS A 21 -29.83 -18.48 -0.93
C LYS A 21 -28.68 -19.38 -1.35
N VAL A 22 -28.94 -20.66 -1.64
CA VAL A 22 -27.92 -21.59 -2.16
C VAL A 22 -27.39 -21.15 -3.52
N HIS A 23 -28.26 -20.75 -4.46
CA HIS A 23 -27.81 -20.22 -5.75
C HIS A 23 -26.89 -19.01 -5.57
N LYS A 24 -27.25 -18.10 -4.65
CA LYS A 24 -26.41 -16.92 -4.36
C LYS A 24 -25.09 -17.31 -3.71
N ALA A 25 -25.09 -18.26 -2.80
CA ALA A 25 -23.88 -18.79 -2.16
C ALA A 25 -22.91 -19.40 -3.18
N LEU A 26 -23.41 -20.21 -4.11
CA LEU A 26 -22.59 -20.80 -5.18
C LEU A 26 -22.00 -19.73 -6.13
N LYS A 27 -22.79 -18.69 -6.47
CA LYS A 27 -22.31 -17.53 -7.22
C LYS A 27 -21.17 -16.82 -6.49
N TYR A 28 -21.32 -16.60 -5.18
CA TYR A 28 -20.29 -15.96 -4.37
C TYR A 28 -19.03 -16.82 -4.25
N GLN A 29 -19.18 -18.12 -4.08
CA GLN A 29 -18.04 -19.03 -4.06
C GLN A 29 -17.22 -18.96 -5.35
N TYR A 30 -17.86 -18.93 -6.50
CA TYR A 30 -17.17 -18.79 -7.79
C TYR A 30 -16.41 -17.46 -7.89
N ARG A 31 -17.08 -16.36 -7.56
CA ARG A 31 -16.47 -15.03 -7.56
C ARG A 31 -15.29 -14.94 -6.58
N ASP A 32 -15.47 -15.44 -5.38
CA ASP A 32 -14.52 -15.23 -4.29
C ASP A 32 -13.30 -16.14 -4.39
N ARG A 33 -13.39 -17.28 -5.05
CA ARG A 33 -12.19 -18.05 -5.43
C ARG A 33 -11.22 -17.24 -6.29
N ARG A 34 -11.71 -16.35 -7.14
CA ARG A 34 -10.89 -15.44 -7.96
C ARG A 34 -10.39 -14.25 -7.15
N ASN A 35 -11.24 -13.67 -6.33
CA ASN A 35 -10.90 -12.51 -5.51
C ASN A 35 -9.95 -12.85 -4.35
N LYS A 36 -9.99 -14.07 -3.84
CA LYS A 36 -9.15 -14.52 -2.73
C LYS A 36 -7.66 -14.24 -2.97
N LYS A 37 -7.17 -14.52 -4.17
CA LYS A 37 -5.76 -14.32 -4.54
C LYS A 37 -5.36 -12.84 -4.42
N ARG A 38 -6.22 -11.95 -4.86
CA ARG A 38 -6.00 -10.48 -4.76
C ARG A 38 -6.06 -9.99 -3.32
N ASN A 39 -6.99 -10.53 -2.54
CA ASN A 39 -7.19 -10.14 -1.14
C ASN A 39 -6.01 -10.59 -0.28
N ILE A 40 -5.54 -11.82 -0.44
CA ILE A 40 -4.36 -12.33 0.27
C ILE A 40 -3.11 -11.51 -0.09
N ARG A 41 -2.91 -11.18 -1.38
CA ARG A 41 -1.80 -10.32 -1.78
C ARG A 41 -1.86 -8.94 -1.13
N LYS A 42 -3.05 -8.35 -0.98
CA LYS A 42 -3.22 -7.09 -0.23
C LYS A 42 -2.80 -7.23 1.23
N GLN A 43 -3.16 -8.34 1.89
CA GLN A 43 -2.76 -8.61 3.27
C GLN A 43 -1.24 -8.70 3.41
N TRP A 44 -0.56 -9.43 2.53
CA TRP A 44 0.92 -9.47 2.52
C TRP A 44 1.55 -8.09 2.36
N ILE A 45 1.01 -7.27 1.47
CA ILE A 45 1.50 -5.89 1.27
C ILE A 45 1.31 -5.04 2.53
N VAL A 46 0.18 -5.18 3.23
CA VAL A 46 -0.09 -4.45 4.48
C VAL A 46 0.90 -4.88 5.58
N SER A 47 1.11 -6.18 5.79
CA SER A 47 2.07 -6.70 6.76
C SER A 47 3.49 -6.23 6.44
N LEU A 48 3.92 -6.33 5.19
CA LEU A 48 5.23 -5.84 4.74
C LEU A 48 5.38 -4.33 4.91
N SER A 49 4.34 -3.56 4.61
CA SER A 49 4.38 -2.11 4.77
C SER A 49 4.55 -1.69 6.22
N ALA A 50 3.92 -2.41 7.15
CA ALA A 50 4.10 -2.19 8.58
C ALA A 50 5.53 -2.52 9.02
N ALA A 51 6.01 -3.71 8.70
CA ALA A 51 7.34 -4.18 9.07
C ALA A 51 8.49 -3.33 8.45
N THR A 52 8.36 -2.93 7.19
CA THR A 52 9.38 -2.06 6.57
C THR A 52 9.41 -0.66 7.19
N LYS A 53 8.27 -0.12 7.63
CA LYS A 53 8.22 1.17 8.33
C LYS A 53 8.90 1.13 9.68
N GLU A 54 8.79 0.04 10.42
CA GLU A 54 9.50 -0.18 11.69
C GLU A 54 11.01 -0.02 11.51
N HIS A 55 11.54 -0.48 10.38
CA HIS A 55 12.96 -0.33 10.02
C HIS A 55 13.29 0.96 9.24
N GLY A 56 12.39 1.94 9.24
CA GLY A 56 12.60 3.26 8.63
C GLY A 56 12.52 3.28 7.10
N MET A 57 11.93 2.26 6.46
CA MET A 57 11.84 2.16 5.01
C MET A 57 10.38 2.08 4.54
N ASN A 58 10.02 2.80 3.48
CA ASN A 58 8.72 2.69 2.85
C ASN A 58 8.64 1.46 1.96
N TYR A 59 7.47 0.80 1.90
CA TYR A 59 7.23 -0.38 1.07
C TYR A 59 7.66 -0.23 -0.39
N SER A 60 7.35 0.89 -1.03
CA SER A 60 7.70 1.13 -2.44
C SER A 60 9.21 1.13 -2.67
N ARG A 61 9.96 1.78 -1.76
CA ARG A 61 11.43 1.80 -1.78
C ARG A 61 12.00 0.43 -1.49
N PHE A 62 11.45 -0.26 -0.51
CA PHE A 62 11.88 -1.62 -0.17
C PHE A 62 11.81 -2.55 -1.38
N ILE A 63 10.68 -2.58 -2.08
CA ILE A 63 10.51 -3.43 -3.28
C ILE A 63 11.45 -3.00 -4.42
N MET A 64 11.64 -1.70 -4.62
CA MET A 64 12.58 -1.19 -5.62
C MET A 64 14.01 -1.63 -5.31
N CYS A 65 14.43 -1.47 -4.07
CA CYS A 65 15.78 -1.84 -3.62
C CYS A 65 15.98 -3.36 -3.65
N LEU A 66 14.98 -4.14 -3.23
CA LEU A 66 14.99 -5.60 -3.30
C LEU A 66 15.26 -6.11 -4.73
N ASN A 67 14.56 -5.52 -5.71
CA ASN A 67 14.77 -5.87 -7.12
C ASN A 67 16.17 -5.49 -7.61
N ARG A 68 16.71 -4.35 -7.17
CA ARG A 68 18.07 -3.92 -7.51
C ARG A 68 19.14 -4.81 -6.88
N SER A 69 18.87 -5.33 -5.70
CA SER A 69 19.76 -6.27 -5.00
C SER A 69 19.69 -7.70 -5.54
N ASN A 70 18.93 -7.95 -6.60
CA ASN A 70 18.71 -9.28 -7.18
C ASN A 70 18.19 -10.33 -6.16
N ILE A 71 17.50 -9.88 -5.11
CA ILE A 71 16.89 -10.77 -4.12
C ILE A 71 15.48 -11.14 -4.60
N ASN A 72 15.33 -12.36 -5.11
CA ASN A 72 14.08 -12.87 -5.67
C ASN A 72 13.22 -13.57 -4.61
N LEU A 73 12.78 -12.82 -3.61
CA LEU A 73 11.85 -13.30 -2.59
C LEU A 73 10.43 -12.81 -2.87
N ASP A 74 9.50 -13.74 -2.74
CA ASP A 74 8.07 -13.53 -2.95
C ASP A 74 7.46 -12.73 -1.78
N ARG A 75 6.43 -11.93 -2.05
CA ARG A 75 5.72 -11.16 -1.01
C ARG A 75 5.12 -12.05 0.08
N LYS A 76 4.72 -13.27 -0.27
CA LYS A 76 4.22 -14.27 0.67
C LYS A 76 5.32 -14.64 1.67
N VAL A 77 6.48 -15.05 1.18
CA VAL A 77 7.63 -15.44 1.99
C VAL A 77 8.11 -14.28 2.85
N LEU A 78 8.26 -13.09 2.26
CA LEU A 78 8.66 -11.88 3.00
C LEU A 78 7.68 -11.51 4.10
N ALA A 79 6.37 -11.63 3.86
CA ALA A 79 5.36 -11.35 4.87
C ALA A 79 5.34 -12.39 6.00
N ASP A 80 5.63 -13.64 5.67
CA ASP A 80 5.77 -14.73 6.63
C ASP A 80 7.01 -14.50 7.52
N LEU A 81 8.16 -14.20 6.93
CA LEU A 81 9.37 -13.82 7.66
C LEU A 81 9.12 -12.61 8.58
N ALA A 82 8.44 -11.60 8.09
CA ALA A 82 8.16 -10.39 8.86
C ALA A 82 7.31 -10.63 10.12
N VAL A 83 6.40 -11.63 10.07
CA VAL A 83 5.51 -11.97 11.20
C VAL A 83 6.14 -12.99 12.13
N ASN A 84 6.71 -14.07 11.59
CA ASN A 84 7.18 -15.21 12.36
C ASN A 84 8.67 -15.11 12.72
N GLU A 85 9.48 -14.45 11.88
CA GLU A 85 10.94 -14.36 12.04
C GLU A 85 11.45 -12.93 11.84
N PRO A 86 11.16 -11.99 12.77
CA PRO A 86 11.51 -10.57 12.60
C PRO A 86 13.01 -10.31 12.47
N TYR A 87 13.88 -11.14 13.11
CA TYR A 87 15.33 -11.00 12.99
C TYR A 87 15.83 -11.39 11.61
N SER A 88 15.31 -12.47 11.02
CA SER A 88 15.61 -12.87 9.64
C SER A 88 15.16 -11.81 8.65
N PHE A 89 13.98 -11.24 8.85
CA PHE A 89 13.46 -10.14 8.03
C PHE A 89 14.33 -8.88 8.13
N LYS A 90 14.79 -8.54 9.34
CA LYS A 90 15.74 -7.44 9.55
C LYS A 90 17.04 -7.63 8.77
N SER A 91 17.60 -8.85 8.77
CA SER A 91 18.82 -9.16 8.01
C SER A 91 18.62 -8.93 6.51
N VAL A 92 17.44 -9.28 5.96
CA VAL A 92 17.10 -9.00 4.56
C VAL A 92 17.02 -7.49 4.31
N ILE A 93 16.41 -6.73 5.21
CA ILE A 93 16.34 -5.26 5.07
C ILE A 93 17.72 -4.63 5.12
N ASP A 94 18.58 -5.06 6.03
CA ASP A 94 19.94 -4.53 6.18
C ASP A 94 20.78 -4.81 4.93
N GLU A 95 20.65 -5.99 4.35
CA GLU A 95 21.30 -6.33 3.08
C GLU A 95 20.78 -5.48 1.91
N VAL A 96 19.46 -5.32 1.81
CA VAL A 96 18.82 -4.46 0.81
C VAL A 96 19.27 -3.00 0.96
N LYS A 97 19.44 -2.50 2.17
CA LYS A 97 19.95 -1.14 2.44
C LYS A 97 21.40 -0.96 1.98
N LYS A 98 22.27 -1.93 2.26
CA LYS A 98 23.68 -1.91 1.86
C LYS A 98 23.84 -1.87 0.34
N GLN A 99 23.20 -2.79 -0.36
CA GLN A 99 23.35 -2.93 -1.81
C GLN A 99 22.70 -1.78 -2.61
N SER A 100 21.71 -1.11 -2.05
CA SER A 100 20.97 -0.06 -2.75
C SER A 100 21.49 1.36 -2.54
N ASN A 101 22.59 1.55 -1.82
CA ASN A 101 23.09 2.86 -1.40
C ASN A 101 22.00 3.73 -0.75
N PHE A 102 21.07 3.06 -0.04
CA PHE A 102 19.90 3.70 0.56
C PHE A 102 20.29 4.83 1.52
N VAL A 103 21.40 4.67 2.21
CA VAL A 103 21.96 5.67 3.15
C VAL A 103 22.33 6.96 2.42
N GLU A 104 22.93 6.87 1.23
CA GLU A 104 23.28 8.05 0.42
C GLU A 104 22.04 8.78 -0.09
N LEU A 105 21.02 8.04 -0.51
CA LEU A 105 19.74 8.61 -0.95
C LEU A 105 18.98 9.31 0.19
N GLU A 106 19.07 8.79 1.40
CA GLU A 106 18.49 9.46 2.58
C GLU A 106 19.28 10.69 3.02
N ALA A 107 20.59 10.66 2.95
CA ALA A 107 21.45 11.81 3.25
C ALA A 107 21.25 12.97 2.26
N GLN A 108 20.81 12.70 1.04
CA GLN A 108 20.51 13.72 0.03
C GLN A 108 19.15 14.38 0.19
N LYS A 109 18.19 13.73 0.87
CA LYS A 109 16.82 14.30 1.06
C LYS A 109 16.79 15.69 1.69
N PRO A 110 17.51 15.96 2.81
CA PRO A 110 17.46 17.29 3.43
C PRO A 110 18.06 18.37 2.53
N LYS A 111 19.07 18.03 1.72
CA LYS A 111 19.66 18.97 0.75
C LYS A 111 18.67 19.32 -0.38
N LEU A 112 17.97 18.31 -0.92
CA LEU A 112 16.96 18.50 -1.95
C LEU A 112 15.73 19.27 -1.45
N GLN A 113 15.30 19.02 -0.21
CA GLN A 113 14.20 19.78 0.40
C GLN A 113 14.58 21.25 0.63
N LYS A 114 15.82 21.50 1.08
CA LYS A 114 16.33 22.86 1.26
C LYS A 114 16.41 23.61 -0.08
N GLN A 115 16.91 22.95 -1.14
CA GLN A 115 16.97 23.53 -2.49
C GLN A 115 15.56 23.82 -3.04
N ARG A 116 14.60 22.92 -2.86
CA ARG A 116 13.19 23.14 -3.25
C ARG A 116 12.58 24.32 -2.51
N GLY A 117 12.86 24.44 -1.21
CA GLY A 117 12.41 25.58 -0.40
C GLY A 117 12.98 26.91 -0.89
N MET A 118 14.27 26.94 -1.25
CA MET A 118 14.92 28.14 -1.82
C MET A 118 14.34 28.51 -3.18
N LEU A 119 14.18 27.55 -4.08
CA LEU A 119 13.56 27.77 -5.40
C LEU A 119 12.12 28.26 -5.30
N PHE A 120 11.37 27.76 -4.30
CA PHE A 120 10.00 28.19 -4.06
C PHE A 120 9.97 29.64 -3.52
N ALA A 121 10.84 29.97 -2.56
CA ALA A 121 10.97 31.33 -2.03
C ALA A 121 11.37 32.32 -3.13
N GLU A 122 12.37 31.97 -3.94
CA GLU A 122 12.81 32.79 -5.09
C GLU A 122 11.70 32.98 -6.14
N ALA A 123 10.87 31.95 -6.37
CA ALA A 123 9.72 32.04 -7.28
C ALA A 123 8.61 32.94 -6.73
N LEU A 124 8.45 33.01 -5.40
CA LEU A 124 7.55 33.97 -4.73
C LEU A 124 8.07 35.40 -4.84
N ASP A 125 9.37 35.63 -4.56
CA ASP A 125 10.01 36.95 -4.61
C ASP A 125 10.00 37.50 -6.04
N ASN A 126 10.15 36.65 -7.04
CA ASN A 126 10.10 37.03 -8.46
C ASN A 126 8.67 37.16 -9.03
N GLY A 127 7.65 37.09 -8.19
CA GLY A 127 6.24 37.21 -8.60
C GLY A 127 5.70 36.09 -9.54
N ARG A 128 6.48 35.02 -9.72
CA ARG A 128 6.05 33.86 -10.54
C ARG A 128 5.00 32.97 -9.85
N LEU A 129 4.96 33.03 -8.52
CA LEU A 129 3.98 32.36 -7.69
C LEU A 129 3.41 33.37 -6.71
N ARG A 130 2.11 33.47 -6.62
CA ARG A 130 1.45 34.26 -5.59
C ARG A 130 1.38 33.45 -4.30
N ALA A 131 1.75 34.06 -3.17
CA ALA A 131 1.53 33.47 -1.85
C ALA A 131 0.02 33.45 -1.57
N GLY A 132 -0.55 32.31 -1.84
CA GLY A 132 -1.88 31.79 -1.53
C GLY A 132 -2.94 32.71 -0.95
N GLY A 133 -3.82 33.20 -1.80
CA GLY A 133 -5.17 33.64 -1.49
C GLY A 133 -5.99 33.60 -2.79
N PRO A 134 -7.29 33.46 -2.74
CA PRO A 134 -8.11 33.66 -3.93
C PRO A 134 -7.85 35.06 -4.47
N PRO A 135 -7.89 35.27 -5.79
CA PRO A 135 -7.72 36.61 -6.39
C PRO A 135 -8.72 37.57 -5.76
N SER A 136 -8.26 38.80 -5.47
CA SER A 136 -9.14 39.83 -4.92
C SER A 136 -10.24 40.19 -5.92
N GLU A 137 -11.39 40.65 -5.43
CA GLU A 137 -12.52 41.03 -6.30
C GLU A 137 -12.14 42.15 -7.31
N GLU A 138 -11.12 42.95 -7.03
CA GLU A 138 -10.57 43.97 -7.93
C GLU A 138 -9.81 43.34 -9.10
N GLU A 139 -9.02 42.28 -8.83
CA GLU A 139 -8.28 41.54 -9.87
C GLU A 139 -9.19 40.74 -10.81
N LEU A 140 -10.38 40.34 -10.35
CA LEU A 140 -11.40 39.65 -11.19
C LEU A 140 -12.17 40.62 -12.10
N ARG A 141 -12.11 41.95 -11.85
CA ARG A 141 -12.77 42.97 -12.70
C ARG A 141 -11.89 43.46 -13.84
N GLU A 142 -10.60 43.15 -13.82
CA GLU A 142 -9.64 43.54 -14.87
C GLU A 142 -9.42 42.44 -15.94
N ILE A 143 -10.10 41.29 -15.83
CA ILE A 143 -10.14 40.19 -16.81
C ILE A 143 -11.47 40.23 -17.53
#